data_e0c9d20d91e325825c31ad75d36ea96a
#
_entry.id   e0c9d20d91e325825c31ad75d36ea96a
#
_cell.length_a   1.000
_cell.length_b   1.000
_cell.length_c   1.000
_cell.angle_alpha   90.00
_cell.angle_beta   90.00
_cell.angle_gamma   90.00
#
_symmetry.space_group_name_H-M   'P 1'
#
loop_
_entity.id
_entity.type
_entity.pdbx_description
1 polymer ?
#
loop_
_entity_poly.entity_id
_entity_poly.type
_entity_poly.pdbx_seq_one_letter_code
_entity_poly.pdbx_strand_id
1 'polypeptide(L)'
;MNSVFEKLYSAYHQDVFQFLIYMVQNKQQAEDLAQEVYIRVLKSHENFEGKSSEKTWLFSIAKNVAIDHFRKQKNWKNRILDKFDWSRNEVTDDGALPDEIAVANEEIQVLYECLKHCTTDFRMVIIMRYLQELSISETSEVLGWSESKVKTTQHRAIKWLRIEMNQRLPKEERDIEPVRMERS
;
A
#
# COMPACT_ATOMS: atom_id res chain seq x y z
N MET A 1 -6.27 7.61 -29.43
CA MET A 1 -5.74 7.13 -28.15
C MET A 1 -5.49 8.29 -27.21
N ASN A 2 -5.69 8.09 -25.95
CA ASN A 2 -5.68 9.17 -24.99
C ASN A 2 -4.25 9.41 -24.51
N SER A 3 -3.59 10.46 -24.99
CA SER A 3 -2.20 10.79 -24.66
C SER A 3 -1.95 10.96 -23.16
N VAL A 4 -2.96 11.38 -22.40
CA VAL A 4 -2.89 11.51 -20.93
C VAL A 4 -2.83 10.15 -20.26
N PHE A 5 -3.62 9.18 -20.72
CA PHE A 5 -3.57 7.82 -20.22
C PHE A 5 -2.21 7.17 -20.46
N GLU A 6 -1.68 7.27 -21.68
CA GLU A 6 -0.36 6.72 -22.02
C GLU A 6 0.74 7.34 -21.16
N LYS A 7 0.67 8.65 -20.92
CA LYS A 7 1.60 9.35 -20.03
C LYS A 7 1.54 8.82 -18.59
N LEU A 8 0.34 8.74 -18.03
CA LEU A 8 0.13 8.25 -16.66
C LEU A 8 0.55 6.78 -16.51
N TYR A 9 0.19 5.95 -17.48
CA TYR A 9 0.57 4.54 -17.48
C TYR A 9 2.09 4.39 -17.54
N SER A 10 2.76 5.04 -18.50
CA SER A 10 4.21 4.97 -18.66
C SER A 10 4.96 5.48 -17.43
N ALA A 11 4.45 6.54 -16.77
CA ALA A 11 5.10 7.15 -15.61
C ALA A 11 4.89 6.35 -14.32
N TYR A 12 3.73 5.72 -14.10
CA TYR A 12 3.32 5.27 -12.77
C TYR A 12 2.83 3.82 -12.69
N HIS A 13 2.82 3.03 -13.78
CA HIS A 13 2.26 1.66 -13.71
C HIS A 13 3.03 0.75 -12.75
N GLN A 14 4.35 0.90 -12.65
CA GLN A 14 5.16 0.15 -11.69
C GLN A 14 4.87 0.57 -10.25
N ASP A 15 4.74 1.87 -10.00
CA ASP A 15 4.43 2.41 -8.67
C ASP A 15 3.04 1.95 -8.21
N VAL A 16 2.04 1.98 -9.09
CA VAL A 16 0.68 1.48 -8.80
C VAL A 16 0.70 -0.01 -8.52
N PHE A 17 1.42 -0.80 -9.34
CA PHE A 17 1.57 -2.23 -9.10
C PHE A 17 2.27 -2.51 -7.78
N GLN A 18 3.38 -1.81 -7.49
CA GLN A 18 4.09 -1.93 -6.22
C GLN A 18 3.17 -1.62 -5.03
N PHE A 19 2.42 -0.52 -5.08
CA PHE A 19 1.44 -0.21 -4.05
C PHE A 19 0.45 -1.37 -3.85
N LEU A 20 -0.12 -1.90 -4.92
CA LEU A 20 -1.12 -2.96 -4.84
C LEU A 20 -0.54 -4.28 -4.34
N ILE A 21 0.66 -4.68 -4.79
CA ILE A 21 1.30 -5.92 -4.33
C ILE A 21 1.60 -5.89 -2.83
N TYR A 22 2.04 -4.74 -2.30
CA TYR A 22 2.24 -4.58 -0.86
C TYR A 22 0.93 -4.49 -0.07
N MET A 23 -0.14 -3.96 -0.69
CA MET A 23 -1.46 -3.89 -0.05
C MET A 23 -2.13 -5.25 0.05
N VAL A 24 -2.24 -6.00 -1.05
CA VAL A 24 -3.04 -7.23 -1.11
C VAL A 24 -2.21 -8.50 -0.90
N GLN A 25 -0.88 -8.42 -1.02
CA GLN A 25 0.04 -9.52 -0.76
C GLN A 25 -0.18 -10.76 -1.65
N ASN A 26 -0.74 -10.55 -2.84
CA ASN A 26 -0.99 -11.58 -3.83
C ASN A 26 -0.79 -11.00 -5.23
N LYS A 27 0.09 -11.61 -6.03
CA LYS A 27 0.48 -11.10 -7.36
C LYS A 27 -0.71 -11.04 -8.32
N GLN A 28 -1.47 -12.12 -8.43
CA GLN A 28 -2.61 -12.18 -9.35
C GLN A 28 -3.66 -11.14 -8.99
N GLN A 29 -3.97 -10.99 -7.71
CA GLN A 29 -4.90 -9.96 -7.25
C GLN A 29 -4.37 -8.55 -7.51
N ALA A 30 -3.08 -8.32 -7.31
CA ALA A 30 -2.46 -7.02 -7.59
C ALA A 30 -2.54 -6.66 -9.08
N GLU A 31 -2.31 -7.63 -9.97
CA GLU A 31 -2.45 -7.47 -11.43
C GLU A 31 -3.90 -7.12 -11.81
N ASP A 32 -4.88 -7.86 -11.29
CA ASP A 32 -6.30 -7.60 -11.55
C ASP A 32 -6.74 -6.22 -11.04
N LEU A 33 -6.27 -5.83 -9.84
CA LEU A 33 -6.58 -4.53 -9.28
C LEU A 33 -5.87 -3.38 -10.02
N ALA A 34 -4.66 -3.60 -10.53
CA ALA A 34 -3.97 -2.61 -11.37
C ALA A 34 -4.76 -2.36 -12.66
N GLN A 35 -5.29 -3.38 -13.29
CA GLN A 35 -6.18 -3.23 -14.45
C GLN A 35 -7.43 -2.42 -14.08
N GLU A 36 -8.07 -2.71 -12.95
CA GLU A 36 -9.24 -1.96 -12.47
C GLU A 36 -8.90 -0.48 -12.21
N VAL A 37 -7.71 -0.18 -11.65
CA VAL A 37 -7.23 1.21 -11.47
C VAL A 37 -7.21 1.93 -12.82
N TYR A 38 -6.61 1.34 -13.84
CA TYR A 38 -6.48 1.98 -15.15
C TYR A 38 -7.79 2.05 -15.94
N ILE A 39 -8.71 1.12 -15.72
CA ILE A 39 -10.09 1.25 -16.24
C ILE A 39 -10.78 2.46 -15.62
N ARG A 40 -10.62 2.69 -14.30
CA ARG A 40 -11.18 3.88 -13.64
C ARG A 40 -10.50 5.17 -14.09
N VAL A 41 -9.19 5.14 -14.32
CA VAL A 41 -8.44 6.28 -14.90
C VAL A 41 -9.03 6.65 -16.26
N LEU A 42 -9.23 5.69 -17.16
CA LEU A 42 -9.82 5.94 -18.48
C LEU A 42 -11.22 6.57 -18.42
N LYS A 43 -12.03 6.15 -17.42
CA LYS A 43 -13.39 6.67 -17.25
C LYS A 43 -13.45 8.06 -16.60
N SER A 44 -12.43 8.43 -15.82
CA SER A 44 -12.47 9.63 -14.98
C SER A 44 -11.46 10.71 -15.35
N HIS A 45 -10.54 10.44 -16.28
CA HIS A 45 -9.46 11.37 -16.61
C HIS A 45 -9.96 12.70 -17.21
N GLU A 46 -11.10 12.70 -17.92
CA GLU A 46 -11.73 13.92 -18.46
C GLU A 46 -12.21 14.85 -17.33
N ASN A 47 -12.46 14.30 -16.15
CA ASN A 47 -12.89 15.04 -14.95
C ASN A 47 -11.70 15.44 -14.06
N PHE A 48 -10.46 15.16 -14.47
CA PHE A 48 -9.28 15.58 -13.73
C PHE A 48 -9.07 17.09 -13.86
N GLU A 49 -9.43 17.83 -12.82
CA GLU A 49 -9.39 19.29 -12.81
C GLU A 49 -8.00 19.89 -12.46
N GLY A 50 -6.97 19.05 -12.30
CA GLY A 50 -5.62 19.52 -11.96
C GLY A 50 -5.47 20.12 -10.55
N LYS A 51 -6.41 19.86 -9.65
CA LYS A 51 -6.36 20.36 -8.24
C LYS A 51 -5.28 19.69 -7.40
N SER A 52 -4.82 18.52 -7.80
CA SER A 52 -3.73 17.77 -7.18
C SER A 52 -2.70 17.36 -8.23
N SER A 53 -1.56 16.81 -7.80
CA SER A 53 -0.63 16.20 -8.74
C SER A 53 -1.25 14.97 -9.43
N GLU A 54 -0.83 14.67 -10.65
CA GLU A 54 -1.26 13.46 -11.37
C GLU A 54 -1.02 12.20 -10.52
N LYS A 55 0.10 12.13 -9.83
CA LYS A 55 0.44 11.02 -8.92
C LYS A 55 -0.55 10.91 -7.76
N THR A 56 -0.82 12.00 -7.05
CA THR A 56 -1.78 12.04 -5.93
C THR A 56 -3.18 11.61 -6.37
N TRP A 57 -3.64 12.11 -7.51
CA TRP A 57 -4.93 11.73 -8.07
C TRP A 57 -5.00 10.23 -8.42
N LEU A 58 -3.97 9.71 -9.10
CA LEU A 58 -3.89 8.30 -9.48
C LEU A 58 -3.87 7.38 -8.23
N PHE A 59 -3.10 7.76 -7.20
CA PHE A 59 -3.04 6.99 -5.96
C PHE A 59 -4.34 7.06 -5.15
N SER A 60 -5.13 8.14 -5.27
CA SER A 60 -6.49 8.19 -4.70
C SER A 60 -7.40 7.13 -5.35
N ILE A 61 -7.29 6.93 -6.66
CA ILE A 61 -8.01 5.87 -7.38
C ILE A 61 -7.52 4.49 -6.93
N ALA A 62 -6.19 4.27 -6.90
CA ALA A 62 -5.60 3.00 -6.51
C ALA A 62 -5.97 2.61 -5.07
N LYS A 63 -5.94 3.56 -4.13
CA LYS A 63 -6.38 3.38 -2.75
C LYS A 63 -7.85 2.96 -2.68
N ASN A 64 -8.72 3.62 -3.43
CA ASN A 64 -10.14 3.28 -3.45
C ASN A 64 -10.38 1.86 -3.99
N VAL A 65 -9.66 1.47 -5.05
CA VAL A 65 -9.72 0.10 -5.60
C VAL A 65 -9.29 -0.93 -4.55
N ALA A 66 -8.19 -0.68 -3.84
CA ALA A 66 -7.72 -1.57 -2.77
C ALA A 66 -8.72 -1.68 -1.61
N ILE A 67 -9.29 -0.56 -1.15
CA ILE A 67 -10.31 -0.56 -0.08
C ILE A 67 -11.57 -1.31 -0.52
N ASP A 68 -12.04 -1.09 -1.74
CA ASP A 68 -13.20 -1.80 -2.29
C ASP A 68 -12.97 -3.32 -2.33
N HIS A 69 -11.75 -3.74 -2.69
CA HIS A 69 -11.34 -5.14 -2.68
C HIS A 69 -11.44 -5.74 -1.25
N PHE A 70 -10.84 -5.10 -0.25
CA PHE A 70 -10.91 -5.57 1.14
C PHE A 70 -12.33 -5.59 1.68
N ARG A 71 -13.15 -4.59 1.34
CA ARG A 71 -14.56 -4.56 1.73
C ARG A 71 -15.36 -5.71 1.14
N LYS A 72 -15.13 -6.04 -0.14
CA LYS A 72 -15.76 -7.20 -0.79
C LYS A 72 -15.34 -8.52 -0.16
N GLN A 73 -14.04 -8.70 0.12
CA GLN A 73 -13.53 -9.88 0.81
C GLN A 73 -14.13 -10.04 2.21
N LYS A 74 -14.22 -8.97 2.99
CA LYS A 74 -14.84 -8.98 4.32
C LYS A 74 -16.32 -9.38 4.24
N ASN A 75 -17.07 -8.81 3.31
CA ASN A 75 -18.48 -9.13 3.13
C ASN A 75 -18.68 -10.57 2.70
N TRP A 76 -17.83 -11.11 1.84
CA TRP A 76 -17.89 -12.51 1.43
C TRP A 76 -17.56 -13.45 2.60
N LYS A 77 -16.52 -13.19 3.37
CA LYS A 77 -16.17 -13.95 4.58
C LYS A 77 -17.28 -13.89 5.62
N ASN A 78 -17.91 -12.73 5.84
CA ASN A 78 -19.05 -12.60 6.77
C ASN A 78 -20.26 -13.42 6.36
N ARG A 79 -20.52 -13.59 5.06
CA ARG A 79 -21.61 -14.46 4.57
C ARG A 79 -21.35 -15.94 4.78
N ILE A 80 -20.09 -16.36 4.83
CA ILE A 80 -19.68 -17.76 5.02
C ILE A 80 -19.52 -18.10 6.50
N LEU A 81 -19.10 -17.14 7.32
CA LEU A 81 -18.71 -17.34 8.72
C LEU A 81 -19.50 -16.40 9.64
N ASP A 82 -20.71 -16.80 9.98
CA ASP A 82 -21.60 -16.05 10.91
C ASP A 82 -21.06 -15.95 12.36
N LYS A 83 -19.79 -16.31 12.64
CA LYS A 83 -19.23 -16.41 13.99
C LYS A 83 -17.70 -16.21 14.10
N PHE A 84 -17.07 -15.21 13.47
CA PHE A 84 -15.63 -15.00 13.74
C PHE A 84 -15.26 -13.54 14.01
N ASP A 85 -14.43 -13.36 15.05
CA ASP A 85 -13.89 -12.10 15.56
C ASP A 85 -12.95 -11.43 14.52
N TRP A 86 -13.26 -10.19 14.13
CA TRP A 86 -12.71 -9.47 12.98
C TRP A 86 -11.57 -8.51 13.33
N SER A 87 -10.93 -8.65 14.49
CA SER A 87 -9.83 -7.78 14.89
C SER A 87 -8.52 -8.02 14.12
N ARG A 88 -8.44 -9.09 13.33
CA ARG A 88 -7.28 -9.43 12.50
C ARG A 88 -7.69 -9.58 11.04
N ASN A 89 -7.38 -8.57 10.22
CA ASN A 89 -7.30 -8.75 8.77
C ASN A 89 -6.02 -9.53 8.44
N GLU A 90 -6.02 -10.82 8.76
CA GLU A 90 -4.98 -11.71 8.29
C GLU A 90 -5.17 -11.89 6.78
N VAL A 91 -4.25 -11.33 6.02
CA VAL A 91 -4.05 -11.74 4.63
C VAL A 91 -3.50 -13.17 4.72
N THR A 92 -4.39 -14.15 4.69
CA THR A 92 -4.02 -15.56 4.63
C THR A 92 -3.75 -15.92 3.18
N ASP A 93 -2.60 -15.52 2.69
CA ASP A 93 -2.01 -16.15 1.52
C ASP A 93 -0.57 -16.55 1.88
N ASP A 94 -0.37 -17.82 2.20
CA ASP A 94 0.95 -18.43 2.37
C ASP A 94 1.60 -18.70 0.99
N GLY A 95 1.23 -17.92 -0.02
CA GLY A 95 1.82 -17.97 -1.34
C GLY A 95 3.31 -17.67 -1.31
N ALA A 96 4.06 -18.21 -2.26
CA ALA A 96 5.44 -17.84 -2.48
C ALA A 96 5.58 -16.33 -2.63
N LEU A 97 6.71 -15.76 -2.16
CA LEU A 97 7.02 -14.35 -2.37
C LEU A 97 6.90 -14.02 -3.87
N PRO A 98 6.26 -12.91 -4.24
CA PRO A 98 6.27 -12.45 -5.62
C PRO A 98 7.72 -12.32 -6.13
N ASP A 99 7.95 -12.62 -7.40
CA ASP A 99 9.30 -12.61 -7.99
C ASP A 99 10.01 -11.27 -7.75
N GLU A 100 9.26 -10.16 -7.83
CA GLU A 100 9.76 -8.81 -7.60
C GLU A 100 10.27 -8.60 -6.17
N ILE A 101 9.66 -9.30 -5.20
CA ILE A 101 10.07 -9.26 -3.78
C ILE A 101 11.15 -10.31 -3.51
N ALA A 102 11.06 -11.48 -4.14
CA ALA A 102 12.02 -12.57 -3.93
C ALA A 102 13.44 -12.20 -4.35
N VAL A 103 13.60 -11.34 -5.37
CA VAL A 103 14.92 -10.83 -5.83
C VAL A 103 15.38 -9.58 -5.08
N ALA A 104 14.55 -9.01 -4.20
CA ALA A 104 14.91 -7.86 -3.38
C ALA A 104 15.87 -8.27 -2.26
N ASN A 105 16.49 -7.27 -1.62
CA ASN A 105 17.32 -7.51 -0.46
C ASN A 105 16.48 -8.03 0.74
N GLU A 106 17.16 -8.60 1.74
CA GLU A 106 16.54 -9.22 2.90
C GLU A 106 15.64 -8.24 3.68
N GLU A 107 16.06 -6.98 3.80
CA GLU A 107 15.26 -5.94 4.47
C GLU A 107 13.90 -5.72 3.81
N ILE A 108 13.86 -5.69 2.48
CA ILE A 108 12.62 -5.54 1.70
C ILE A 108 11.73 -6.78 1.85
N GLN A 109 12.32 -7.98 1.85
CA GLN A 109 11.57 -9.22 2.08
C GLN A 109 10.96 -9.23 3.48
N VAL A 110 11.74 -8.84 4.50
CA VAL A 110 11.26 -8.73 5.89
C VAL A 110 10.19 -7.65 6.02
N LEU A 111 10.36 -6.50 5.38
CA LEU A 111 9.33 -5.45 5.33
C LEU A 111 8.03 -5.99 4.75
N TYR A 112 8.10 -6.67 3.61
CA TYR A 112 6.94 -7.27 2.95
C TYR A 112 6.21 -8.25 3.89
N GLU A 113 6.95 -9.13 4.57
CA GLU A 113 6.40 -10.07 5.55
C GLU A 113 5.78 -9.34 6.76
N CYS A 114 6.43 -8.30 7.29
CA CYS A 114 5.87 -7.52 8.39
C CYS A 114 4.52 -6.89 8.00
N LEU A 115 4.40 -6.38 6.79
CA LEU A 115 3.18 -5.73 6.32
C LEU A 115 1.96 -6.68 6.26
N LYS A 116 2.16 -8.00 6.21
CA LYS A 116 1.06 -8.98 6.32
C LYS A 116 0.32 -8.89 7.67
N HIS A 117 1.04 -8.53 8.72
CA HIS A 117 0.56 -8.58 10.10
C HIS A 117 0.12 -7.23 10.67
N CYS A 118 0.27 -6.14 9.91
CA CYS A 118 -0.16 -4.83 10.36
C CYS A 118 -1.61 -4.50 9.96
N THR A 119 -2.15 -3.47 10.60
CA THR A 119 -3.46 -2.94 10.20
C THR A 119 -3.40 -2.32 8.81
N THR A 120 -4.54 -2.28 8.11
CA THR A 120 -4.65 -1.63 6.80
C THR A 120 -4.21 -0.17 6.83
N ASP A 121 -4.53 0.58 7.90
CA ASP A 121 -4.12 1.98 8.07
C ASP A 121 -2.59 2.12 8.17
N PHE A 122 -1.92 1.25 8.94
CA PHE A 122 -0.46 1.24 9.04
C PHE A 122 0.17 0.91 7.70
N ARG A 123 -0.33 -0.12 7.03
CA ARG A 123 0.15 -0.54 5.71
C ARG A 123 0.05 0.58 4.69
N MET A 124 -1.10 1.24 4.59
CA MET A 124 -1.29 2.37 3.68
C MET A 124 -0.31 3.50 3.94
N VAL A 125 -0.17 3.93 5.20
CA VAL A 125 0.74 5.04 5.53
C VAL A 125 2.19 4.67 5.26
N ILE A 126 2.63 3.45 5.61
CA ILE A 126 3.99 2.99 5.33
C ILE A 126 4.26 3.00 3.82
N ILE A 127 3.37 2.43 3.02
CA ILE A 127 3.55 2.36 1.57
C ILE A 127 3.57 3.77 0.97
N MET A 128 2.59 4.61 1.28
CA MET A 128 2.49 5.96 0.71
C MET A 128 3.68 6.83 1.06
N ARG A 129 4.13 6.81 2.33
CA ARG A 129 5.19 7.68 2.81
C ARG A 129 6.59 7.21 2.43
N TYR A 130 6.86 5.90 2.46
CA TYR A 130 8.22 5.37 2.36
C TYR A 130 8.50 4.60 1.07
N LEU A 131 7.51 3.98 0.45
CA LEU A 131 7.68 3.31 -0.84
C LEU A 131 7.30 4.22 -2.01
N GLN A 132 6.27 5.05 -1.85
CA GLN A 132 5.80 5.98 -2.88
C GLN A 132 6.30 7.41 -2.69
N GLU A 133 6.97 7.69 -1.57
CA GLU A 133 7.60 8.98 -1.25
C GLU A 133 6.63 10.18 -1.28
N LEU A 134 5.33 9.94 -1.03
CA LEU A 134 4.36 11.02 -0.92
C LEU A 134 4.61 11.84 0.34
N SER A 135 4.47 13.15 0.26
CA SER A 135 4.49 14.05 1.43
C SER A 135 3.33 13.76 2.37
N ILE A 136 3.37 14.32 3.58
CA ILE A 136 2.25 14.21 4.53
C ILE A 136 0.98 14.82 3.95
N SER A 137 1.09 15.96 3.27
CA SER A 137 -0.04 16.62 2.63
C SER A 137 -0.65 15.77 1.52
N GLU A 138 0.18 15.23 0.62
CA GLU A 138 -0.28 14.34 -0.45
C GLU A 138 -0.88 13.05 0.10
N THR A 139 -0.26 12.46 1.13
CA THR A 139 -0.80 11.27 1.81
C THR A 139 -2.15 11.56 2.45
N SER A 140 -2.29 12.73 3.10
CA SER A 140 -3.55 13.22 3.67
C SER A 140 -4.64 13.32 2.61
N GLU A 141 -4.31 13.88 1.45
CA GLU A 141 -5.23 14.01 0.32
C GLU A 141 -5.64 12.64 -0.24
N VAL A 142 -4.66 11.75 -0.51
CA VAL A 142 -4.94 10.39 -1.02
C VAL A 142 -5.83 9.60 -0.07
N LEU A 143 -5.55 9.64 1.24
CA LEU A 143 -6.28 8.86 2.23
C LEU A 143 -7.61 9.51 2.67
N GLY A 144 -7.81 10.80 2.37
CA GLY A 144 -8.95 11.56 2.89
C GLY A 144 -8.88 11.76 4.41
N TRP A 145 -7.66 11.86 4.96
CA TRP A 145 -7.39 12.05 6.38
C TRP A 145 -6.86 13.47 6.65
N SER A 146 -6.92 13.91 7.90
CA SER A 146 -6.18 15.10 8.31
C SER A 146 -4.67 14.80 8.34
N GLU A 147 -3.83 15.79 8.11
CA GLU A 147 -2.36 15.66 8.26
C GLU A 147 -1.97 15.19 9.67
N SER A 148 -2.69 15.64 10.68
CA SER A 148 -2.49 15.20 12.07
C SER A 148 -2.71 13.70 12.23
N LYS A 149 -3.76 13.15 11.58
CA LYS A 149 -4.01 11.69 11.57
C LYS A 149 -2.90 10.95 10.83
N VAL A 150 -2.44 11.48 9.69
CA VAL A 150 -1.31 10.88 8.94
C VAL A 150 -0.06 10.82 9.82
N LYS A 151 0.34 11.94 10.45
CA LYS A 151 1.51 12.04 11.34
C LYS A 151 1.43 11.05 12.51
N THR A 152 0.28 11.01 13.18
CA THR A 152 0.08 10.12 14.33
C THR A 152 0.11 8.65 13.92
N THR A 153 -0.55 8.31 12.82
CA THR A 153 -0.57 6.94 12.29
C THR A 153 0.82 6.53 11.81
N GLN A 154 1.53 7.40 11.10
CA GLN A 154 2.92 7.19 10.68
C GLN A 154 3.84 6.88 11.87
N HIS A 155 3.79 7.70 12.92
CA HIS A 155 4.61 7.49 14.11
C HIS A 155 4.35 6.12 14.75
N ARG A 156 3.08 5.75 14.92
CA ARG A 156 2.68 4.46 15.48
C ARG A 156 3.08 3.30 14.58
N ALA A 157 2.88 3.44 13.27
CA ALA A 157 3.23 2.43 12.29
C ALA A 157 4.73 2.15 12.26
N ILE A 158 5.57 3.19 12.27
CA ILE A 158 7.03 3.05 12.30
C ILE A 158 7.51 2.42 13.60
N LYS A 159 6.95 2.83 14.74
CA LYS A 159 7.27 2.21 16.03
C LYS A 159 6.95 0.72 16.03
N TRP A 160 5.77 0.34 15.53
CA TRP A 160 5.37 -1.05 15.38
C TRP A 160 6.30 -1.80 14.41
N LEU A 161 6.52 -1.25 13.22
CA LEU A 161 7.35 -1.86 12.18
C LEU A 161 8.79 -2.13 12.67
N ARG A 162 9.38 -1.19 13.40
CA ARG A 162 10.72 -1.33 13.98
C ARG A 162 10.80 -2.55 14.92
N ILE A 163 9.79 -2.75 15.74
CA ILE A 163 9.71 -3.91 16.64
C ILE A 163 9.60 -5.21 15.83
N GLU A 164 8.70 -5.24 14.86
CA GLU A 164 8.46 -6.44 14.05
C GLU A 164 9.66 -6.82 13.17
N MET A 165 10.31 -5.86 12.54
CA MET A 165 11.51 -6.10 11.74
C MET A 165 12.66 -6.60 12.60
N ASN A 166 12.92 -5.99 13.78
CA ASN A 166 13.98 -6.43 14.68
C ASN A 166 13.79 -7.85 15.20
N GLN A 167 12.57 -8.36 15.27
CA GLN A 167 12.31 -9.74 15.65
C GLN A 167 12.61 -10.73 14.52
N ARG A 168 12.55 -10.29 13.27
CA ARG A 168 12.70 -11.13 12.08
C ARG A 168 14.08 -11.07 11.45
N LEU A 169 14.78 -9.94 11.58
CA LEU A 169 16.14 -9.78 11.08
C LEU A 169 17.14 -10.60 11.93
N PRO A 170 18.21 -11.13 11.32
CA PRO A 170 19.32 -11.77 12.02
C PRO A 170 19.92 -10.84 13.09
N LYS A 171 20.47 -11.40 14.15
CA LYS A 171 21.06 -10.62 15.27
C LYS A 171 22.17 -9.66 14.84
N GLU A 172 22.88 -9.97 13.78
CA GLU A 172 23.99 -9.18 13.24
C GLU A 172 23.54 -7.92 12.50
N GLU A 173 22.26 -7.86 12.07
CA GLU A 173 21.66 -6.72 11.35
C GLU A 173 20.73 -5.86 12.23
N ARG A 174 20.54 -6.24 13.50
CA ARG A 174 19.61 -5.55 14.43
C ARG A 174 20.08 -4.17 14.87
N ASP A 175 21.36 -3.84 14.68
CA ASP A 175 21.97 -2.56 15.09
C ASP A 175 22.02 -1.51 13.95
N ILE A 176 21.35 -1.75 12.84
CA ILE A 176 21.19 -0.74 11.80
C ILE A 176 20.27 0.36 12.33
N GLU A 177 20.89 1.44 12.81
CA GLU A 177 20.17 2.66 13.15
C GLU A 177 19.28 3.09 11.96
N PRO A 178 18.01 3.41 12.20
CA PRO A 178 17.11 3.87 11.14
C PRO A 178 17.42 5.32 10.77
N VAL A 179 18.63 5.57 10.30
CA VAL A 179 19.15 6.93 9.96
C VAL A 179 18.46 7.52 8.72
N ARG A 180 17.62 6.79 8.02
CA ARG A 180 17.00 7.28 6.77
C ARG A 180 15.48 7.48 6.79
N MET A 181 14.80 7.20 7.91
CA MET A 181 13.33 7.37 7.98
C MET A 181 12.86 8.69 8.62
N GLU A 182 13.78 9.58 9.00
CA GLU A 182 13.47 10.90 9.58
C GLU A 182 13.65 12.04 8.59
N ARG A 183 13.28 11.89 7.35
CA ARG A 183 13.13 13.06 6.47
C ARG A 183 11.66 13.47 6.41
N SER A 184 11.45 14.59 7.10
CA SER A 184 10.27 15.48 7.20
C SER A 184 9.42 15.57 5.94
#